data_f09f097ce4c42e6796ff9b8b41f447c0
#
_entry.id   f09f097ce4c42e6796ff9b8b41f447c0
#
_cell.length_a   1.000
_cell.length_b   1.000
_cell.length_c   1.000
_cell.angle_alpha   90.00
_cell.angle_beta   90.00
_cell.angle_gamma   90.00
#
_symmetry.space_group_name_H-M   'P 1'
#
loop_
_entity.id
_entity.type
_entity.pdbx_description
1 polymer ?
#
loop_
_entity_poly.entity_id
_entity_poly.type
_entity_poly.pdbx_seq_one_letter_code
_entity_poly.pdbx_strand_id
1 'polypeptide(L)'
;ANAALFFTIPDSLDVVRFKGKGAADDSGINQPGATTSLRFMVFDQNPLSAEQDDAAARSGLISRAGVKAKTLEADVTGASKLKIVVSNWGDGFAYDRADLINPVLVDDEGNETSLTTLNHTSYTSDWGSLHMNKNVEGGTLRVDGKSYTTGLGLNAQCTLVYDLPEGHRFTTFRALCGYDSSCDKDNPSQ
;
A
#
# COMPACT_ATOMS: atom_id res chain seq x y z
N ALA A 1 8.70 -6.75 19.13
CA ALA A 1 8.36 -5.43 18.59
C ALA A 1 9.53 -4.92 17.75
N ASN A 2 9.25 -4.35 16.59
CA ASN A 2 10.25 -3.67 15.77
C ASN A 2 10.22 -2.17 16.12
N ALA A 3 11.38 -1.54 16.17
CA ALA A 3 11.49 -0.11 16.35
C ALA A 3 12.19 0.49 15.13
N ALA A 4 11.66 1.58 14.61
CA ALA A 4 12.27 2.36 13.54
C ALA A 4 12.46 3.80 14.02
N LEU A 5 13.58 4.39 13.66
CA LEU A 5 13.91 5.78 13.94
C LEU A 5 14.26 6.48 12.64
N PHE A 6 13.53 7.54 12.34
CA PHE A 6 13.69 8.30 11.11
C PHE A 6 14.31 9.67 11.39
N PHE A 7 15.26 10.04 10.56
CA PHE A 7 15.86 11.36 10.56
C PHE A 7 15.71 11.97 9.18
N THR A 8 15.20 13.19 9.11
CA THR A 8 15.26 14.00 7.89
C THR A 8 16.61 14.71 7.85
N ILE A 9 17.38 14.45 6.83
CA ILE A 9 18.64 15.15 6.57
C ILE A 9 18.31 16.33 5.64
N PRO A 10 18.48 17.58 6.08
CA PRO A 10 18.23 18.74 5.21
C PRO A 10 19.18 18.72 4.00
N ASP A 11 18.64 19.08 2.82
CA ASP A 11 19.42 19.19 1.57
C ASP A 11 20.60 20.18 1.67
N SER A 12 20.53 21.09 2.62
CA SER A 12 21.60 22.06 2.89
C SER A 12 22.82 21.48 3.60
N LEU A 13 22.71 20.21 4.09
CA LEU A 13 23.82 19.52 4.74
C LEU A 13 24.45 18.53 3.76
N ASP A 14 25.74 18.75 3.46
CA ASP A 14 26.55 17.81 2.65
C ASP A 14 26.99 16.62 3.51
N VAL A 15 26.03 15.71 3.79
CA VAL A 15 26.25 14.52 4.62
C VAL A 15 26.60 13.33 3.74
N VAL A 16 27.83 12.86 3.84
CA VAL A 16 28.36 11.74 3.03
C VAL A 16 28.49 10.42 3.81
N ARG A 17 28.27 10.42 5.12
CA ARG A 17 28.44 9.21 5.94
C ARG A 17 27.64 9.23 7.24
N PHE A 18 26.95 8.12 7.53
CA PHE A 18 26.43 7.80 8.85
C PHE A 18 27.43 6.88 9.61
N LYS A 19 27.61 7.14 10.92
CA LYS A 19 28.36 6.27 11.82
C LYS A 19 27.57 6.07 13.11
N GLY A 20 27.47 4.83 13.57
CA GLY A 20 26.84 4.47 14.82
C GLY A 20 27.34 3.15 15.37
N LYS A 21 27.05 2.89 16.65
CA LYS A 21 27.24 1.58 17.29
C LYS A 21 25.87 1.11 17.77
N GLY A 22 25.52 -0.15 17.48
CA GLY A 22 24.35 -0.81 18.03
C GLY A 22 24.78 -1.87 19.03
N ALA A 23 24.07 -1.96 20.14
CA ALA A 23 24.28 -2.99 21.15
C ALA A 23 22.96 -3.38 21.82
N ALA A 24 22.91 -4.59 22.40
CA ALA A 24 21.85 -4.95 23.32
C ALA A 24 22.09 -4.27 24.66
N ASP A 25 21.01 -3.81 25.29
CA ASP A 25 21.07 -3.27 26.65
C ASP A 25 21.23 -4.41 27.65
N ASP A 26 22.16 -4.25 28.60
CA ASP A 26 22.45 -5.27 29.61
C ASP A 26 21.27 -5.56 30.53
N SER A 27 20.38 -4.61 30.74
CA SER A 27 19.17 -4.81 31.55
C SER A 27 18.21 -5.81 30.90
N GLY A 28 18.19 -5.87 29.58
CA GLY A 28 17.36 -6.81 28.81
C GLY A 28 17.97 -8.21 28.74
N ILE A 29 19.27 -8.32 28.47
CA ILE A 29 19.95 -9.62 28.31
C ILE A 29 20.12 -10.39 29.63
N ASN A 30 20.15 -9.69 30.75
CA ASN A 30 20.34 -10.27 32.07
C ASN A 30 19.03 -10.74 32.74
N GLN A 31 17.87 -10.67 32.05
CA GLN A 31 16.62 -11.19 32.60
C GLN A 31 16.56 -12.74 32.53
N PRO A 32 16.08 -13.43 33.58
CA PRO A 32 15.91 -14.88 33.52
C PRO A 32 15.07 -15.32 32.33
N GLY A 33 15.60 -16.23 31.52
CA GLY A 33 14.93 -16.73 30.32
C GLY A 33 14.96 -15.82 29.10
N ALA A 34 15.71 -14.73 29.14
CA ALA A 34 15.87 -13.83 28.01
C ALA A 34 16.61 -14.52 26.85
N THR A 35 15.99 -14.51 25.66
CA THR A 35 16.63 -14.82 24.37
C THR A 35 16.67 -13.53 23.57
N THR A 36 17.79 -12.84 23.55
CA THR A 36 17.92 -11.57 22.85
C THR A 36 18.48 -11.79 21.46
N SER A 37 17.72 -11.47 20.43
CA SER A 37 18.18 -11.42 19.05
C SER A 37 17.87 -10.04 18.48
N LEU A 38 18.91 -9.31 18.07
CA LEU A 38 18.80 -7.96 17.53
C LEU A 38 19.46 -7.89 16.16
N ARG A 39 18.80 -7.21 15.22
CA ARG A 39 19.38 -6.82 13.95
C ARG A 39 19.27 -5.30 13.82
N PHE A 40 20.41 -4.65 13.63
CA PHE A 40 20.45 -3.23 13.30
C PHE A 40 20.61 -3.09 11.78
N MET A 41 19.75 -2.28 11.19
CA MET A 41 19.78 -1.97 9.77
C MET A 41 19.73 -0.45 9.61
N VAL A 42 20.53 0.06 8.70
CA VAL A 42 20.55 1.48 8.33
C VAL A 42 20.22 1.57 6.87
N PHE A 43 19.26 2.40 6.54
CA PHE A 43 18.81 2.66 5.18
C PHE A 43 19.07 4.14 4.88
N ASP A 44 19.51 4.44 3.69
CA ASP A 44 19.62 5.80 3.14
C ASP A 44 18.26 6.33 2.66
N GLN A 45 17.26 5.44 2.56
CA GLN A 45 15.89 5.73 2.21
C GLN A 45 14.96 4.98 3.17
N ASN A 46 13.69 5.39 3.24
CA ASN A 46 12.70 4.62 4.00
C ASN A 46 12.58 3.20 3.40
N PRO A 47 12.86 2.11 4.13
CA PRO A 47 12.78 0.75 3.60
C PRO A 47 11.36 0.38 3.13
N LEU A 48 10.32 1.05 3.63
CA LEU A 48 8.96 0.96 3.09
C LEU A 48 8.84 1.66 1.73
N SER A 49 9.78 2.56 1.39
CA SER A 49 9.85 3.22 0.09
C SER A 49 10.72 2.45 -0.92
N ALA A 50 11.61 1.55 -0.50
CA ALA A 50 12.46 0.80 -1.44
C ALA A 50 11.64 -0.12 -2.37
N GLU A 51 10.58 -0.77 -1.85
CA GLU A 51 9.60 -1.46 -2.72
C GLU A 51 8.73 -0.47 -3.54
N GLN A 52 8.67 0.78 -3.11
CA GLN A 52 7.92 1.84 -3.78
C GLN A 52 8.75 2.60 -4.81
N ASP A 53 10.08 2.57 -4.74
CA ASP A 53 10.94 3.35 -5.64
C ASP A 53 10.85 2.90 -7.10
N ASP A 54 10.54 1.61 -7.34
CA ASP A 54 10.30 1.06 -8.68
C ASP A 54 8.82 1.11 -9.10
N ALA A 55 7.92 1.69 -8.30
CA ALA A 55 6.51 1.73 -8.63
C ALA A 55 6.23 2.71 -9.79
N ALA A 56 5.53 2.23 -10.82
CA ALA A 56 5.12 3.04 -11.98
C ALA A 56 4.16 4.19 -11.60
N ALA A 57 3.41 4.06 -10.49
CA ALA A 57 2.56 5.13 -9.95
C ALA A 57 2.43 5.02 -8.44
N ARG A 58 2.20 6.17 -7.77
CA ARG A 58 2.06 6.30 -6.31
C ARG A 58 0.98 7.28 -5.92
N SER A 59 0.20 6.95 -4.89
CA SER A 59 -0.77 7.90 -4.34
C SER A 59 -0.13 8.92 -3.39
N GLY A 60 0.97 8.55 -2.74
CA GLY A 60 1.39 9.18 -1.49
C GLY A 60 0.46 8.78 -0.34
N LEU A 61 0.60 9.42 0.80
CA LEU A 61 -0.25 9.17 1.96
C LEU A 61 -1.71 9.55 1.67
N ILE A 62 -2.61 8.57 1.86
CA ILE A 62 -4.06 8.78 1.88
C ILE A 62 -4.52 8.54 3.31
N SER A 63 -5.27 9.47 3.88
CA SER A 63 -5.74 9.38 5.26
C SER A 63 -7.04 10.11 5.47
N ARG A 64 -7.74 9.79 6.54
CA ARG A 64 -8.98 10.45 6.94
C ARG A 64 -8.82 11.96 7.14
N ALA A 65 -7.74 12.38 7.78
CA ALA A 65 -7.48 13.79 8.12
C ALA A 65 -6.83 14.59 6.98
N GLY A 66 -6.28 13.90 5.97
CA GLY A 66 -5.55 14.52 4.87
C GLY A 66 -6.20 14.29 3.51
N VAL A 67 -5.39 13.84 2.54
CA VAL A 67 -5.86 13.46 1.21
C VAL A 67 -6.65 12.16 1.33
N LYS A 68 -7.95 12.20 1.01
CA LYS A 68 -8.85 11.05 1.16
C LYS A 68 -8.89 10.13 -0.05
N ALA A 69 -8.56 10.65 -1.22
CA ALA A 69 -8.55 9.90 -2.47
C ALA A 69 -7.59 10.51 -3.49
N LYS A 70 -7.04 9.66 -4.36
CA LYS A 70 -6.19 10.08 -5.47
C LYS A 70 -6.34 9.15 -6.65
N THR A 71 -6.41 9.70 -7.86
CA THR A 71 -6.32 8.91 -9.09
C THR A 71 -4.89 8.42 -9.28
N LEU A 72 -4.75 7.13 -9.51
CA LEU A 72 -3.51 6.51 -9.98
C LEU A 72 -3.63 6.22 -11.47
N GLU A 73 -2.56 6.50 -12.18
CA GLU A 73 -2.38 6.12 -13.56
C GLU A 73 -0.95 5.63 -13.76
N ALA A 74 -0.78 4.45 -14.37
CA ALA A 74 0.51 3.81 -14.57
C ALA A 74 0.62 3.27 -15.98
N ASP A 75 1.78 3.43 -16.61
CA ASP A 75 2.12 2.74 -17.86
C ASP A 75 2.32 1.25 -17.56
N VAL A 76 1.58 0.41 -18.30
CA VAL A 76 1.67 -1.06 -18.23
C VAL A 76 2.00 -1.69 -19.59
N THR A 77 2.50 -0.89 -20.50
CA THR A 77 2.88 -1.37 -21.84
C THR A 77 3.92 -2.47 -21.77
N GLY A 78 3.60 -3.64 -22.31
CA GLY A 78 4.49 -4.81 -22.29
C GLY A 78 4.75 -5.43 -20.93
N ALA A 79 4.06 -4.98 -19.88
CA ALA A 79 4.18 -5.58 -18.55
C ALA A 79 3.58 -6.99 -18.53
N SER A 80 4.25 -7.97 -17.92
CA SER A 80 3.70 -9.32 -17.75
C SER A 80 2.81 -9.43 -16.51
N LYS A 81 2.87 -8.44 -15.61
CA LYS A 81 2.11 -8.43 -14.34
C LYS A 81 1.72 -7.01 -13.96
N LEU A 82 0.53 -6.89 -13.36
CA LEU A 82 0.13 -5.72 -12.59
C LEU A 82 0.17 -6.09 -11.11
N LYS A 83 1.05 -5.44 -10.33
CA LYS A 83 1.13 -5.58 -8.89
C LYS A 83 0.61 -4.31 -8.22
N ILE A 84 -0.39 -4.45 -7.36
CA ILE A 84 -0.99 -3.37 -6.57
C ILE A 84 -0.65 -3.62 -5.11
N VAL A 85 -0.05 -2.64 -4.44
CA VAL A 85 0.33 -2.71 -3.02
C VAL A 85 -0.39 -1.60 -2.27
N VAL A 86 -1.05 -1.95 -1.17
CA VAL A 86 -1.57 -1.00 -0.19
C VAL A 86 -0.75 -1.16 1.08
N SER A 87 0.05 -0.17 1.41
CA SER A 87 0.89 -0.18 2.61
C SER A 87 0.20 0.53 3.76
N ASN A 88 0.51 0.11 4.98
CA ASN A 88 0.03 0.70 6.23
C ASN A 88 0.91 1.86 6.73
N TRP A 89 1.73 2.44 5.87
CA TRP A 89 2.66 3.53 6.17
C TRP A 89 3.59 3.31 7.39
N GLY A 90 3.55 2.11 8.00
CA GLY A 90 4.40 1.71 9.14
C GLY A 90 3.80 1.93 10.51
N ASP A 91 2.55 2.36 10.63
CA ASP A 91 1.86 2.61 11.92
C ASP A 91 0.91 1.46 12.33
N GLY A 92 0.79 0.42 11.51
CA GLY A 92 -0.06 -0.74 11.72
C GLY A 92 -1.19 -0.81 10.69
N PHE A 93 -1.95 -1.89 10.70
CA PHE A 93 -3.00 -2.15 9.70
C PHE A 93 -4.42 -1.90 10.23
N ALA A 94 -4.55 -1.47 11.49
CA ALA A 94 -5.85 -1.29 12.13
C ALA A 94 -6.61 -0.13 11.50
N TYR A 95 -7.79 -0.43 10.94
CA TYR A 95 -8.66 0.52 10.24
C TYR A 95 -8.12 1.09 8.91
N ASP A 96 -7.02 0.56 8.39
CA ASP A 96 -6.45 0.97 7.10
C ASP A 96 -7.21 0.35 5.92
N ARG A 97 -8.52 0.55 5.92
CA ARG A 97 -9.41 0.07 4.87
C ARG A 97 -9.32 0.97 3.65
N ALA A 98 -9.11 0.36 2.51
CA ALA A 98 -8.92 1.05 1.24
C ALA A 98 -9.87 0.53 0.18
N ASP A 99 -10.37 1.44 -0.64
CA ASP A 99 -11.13 1.11 -1.84
C ASP A 99 -10.37 1.54 -3.08
N LEU A 100 -10.26 0.63 -4.05
CA LEU A 100 -9.77 0.91 -5.39
C LEU A 100 -10.96 0.99 -6.33
N ILE A 101 -11.35 2.21 -6.68
CA ILE A 101 -12.60 2.50 -7.40
C ILE A 101 -12.36 2.53 -8.90
N ASN A 102 -13.23 1.87 -9.65
CA ASN A 102 -13.18 1.75 -11.11
C ASN A 102 -11.78 1.40 -11.64
N PRO A 103 -11.15 0.33 -11.11
CA PRO A 103 -9.84 -0.08 -11.58
C PRO A 103 -9.95 -0.68 -12.98
N VAL A 104 -9.29 -0.05 -13.95
CA VAL A 104 -9.32 -0.48 -15.36
C VAL A 104 -7.93 -0.61 -15.96
N LEU A 105 -7.79 -1.55 -16.88
CA LEU A 105 -6.72 -1.59 -17.86
C LEU A 105 -7.26 -1.00 -19.15
N VAL A 106 -6.53 -0.07 -19.74
CA VAL A 106 -6.89 0.60 -21.01
C VAL A 106 -5.95 0.11 -22.09
N ASP A 107 -6.48 -0.31 -23.23
CA ASP A 107 -5.69 -0.74 -24.37
C ASP A 107 -5.26 0.44 -25.28
N ASP A 108 -4.49 0.15 -26.31
CA ASP A 108 -3.98 1.12 -27.28
C ASP A 108 -5.07 1.71 -28.21
N GLU A 109 -6.29 1.18 -28.17
CA GLU A 109 -7.48 1.73 -28.84
C GLU A 109 -8.35 2.55 -27.88
N GLY A 110 -8.03 2.55 -26.56
CA GLY A 110 -8.78 3.25 -25.53
C GLY A 110 -9.93 2.44 -24.93
N ASN A 111 -10.05 1.13 -25.23
CA ASN A 111 -11.05 0.28 -24.61
C ASN A 111 -10.64 -0.05 -23.17
N GLU A 112 -11.62 -0.06 -22.26
CA GLU A 112 -11.40 -0.31 -20.85
C GLU A 112 -11.81 -1.74 -20.46
N THR A 113 -10.93 -2.43 -19.72
CA THR A 113 -11.20 -3.71 -19.09
C THR A 113 -11.13 -3.56 -17.59
N SER A 114 -12.26 -3.78 -16.88
CA SER A 114 -12.29 -3.67 -15.43
C SER A 114 -11.53 -4.81 -14.76
N LEU A 115 -10.69 -4.50 -13.75
CA LEU A 115 -10.04 -5.53 -12.93
C LEU A 115 -11.05 -6.38 -12.16
N THR A 116 -12.25 -5.87 -11.88
CA THR A 116 -13.30 -6.63 -11.17
C THR A 116 -13.86 -7.79 -12.00
N THR A 117 -13.58 -7.83 -13.30
CA THR A 117 -13.97 -8.90 -14.22
C THR A 117 -12.84 -9.88 -14.53
N LEU A 118 -11.63 -9.59 -14.07
CA LEU A 118 -10.45 -10.41 -14.28
C LEU A 118 -10.16 -11.28 -13.05
N ASN A 119 -9.58 -12.46 -13.31
CA ASN A 119 -9.06 -13.30 -12.23
C ASN A 119 -7.70 -12.76 -11.77
N HIS A 120 -7.55 -12.49 -10.49
CA HIS A 120 -6.25 -12.18 -9.92
C HIS A 120 -5.43 -13.47 -9.73
N THR A 121 -4.11 -13.35 -9.84
CA THR A 121 -3.18 -14.48 -9.66
C THR A 121 -2.92 -14.75 -8.19
N SER A 122 -2.78 -13.69 -7.38
CA SER A 122 -2.59 -13.81 -5.94
C SER A 122 -3.10 -12.58 -5.20
N TYR A 123 -3.51 -12.81 -3.96
CA TYR A 123 -3.82 -11.78 -2.97
C TYR A 123 -3.24 -12.19 -1.62
N THR A 124 -2.53 -11.29 -0.97
CA THR A 124 -2.05 -11.44 0.41
C THR A 124 -2.44 -10.21 1.21
N SER A 125 -2.85 -10.38 2.46
CA SER A 125 -3.23 -9.30 3.35
C SER A 125 -2.99 -9.69 4.79
N ASP A 126 -2.66 -8.73 5.65
CA ASP A 126 -2.55 -8.93 7.09
C ASP A 126 -3.93 -9.08 7.74
N TRP A 127 -4.97 -8.50 7.13
CA TRP A 127 -6.35 -8.60 7.61
C TRP A 127 -7.36 -8.48 6.45
N GLY A 128 -8.48 -9.19 6.59
CA GLY A 128 -9.59 -9.15 5.64
C GLY A 128 -9.32 -9.93 4.36
N SER A 129 -10.33 -9.97 3.51
CA SER A 129 -10.30 -10.61 2.20
C SER A 129 -10.54 -9.59 1.10
N LEU A 130 -10.00 -9.85 -0.08
CA LEU A 130 -10.33 -9.06 -1.28
C LEU A 130 -11.81 -9.23 -1.61
N HIS A 131 -12.52 -8.12 -1.76
CA HIS A 131 -13.90 -8.12 -2.23
C HIS A 131 -14.04 -7.35 -3.55
N MET A 132 -14.68 -8.00 -4.53
CA MET A 132 -15.05 -7.38 -5.80
C MET A 132 -16.36 -6.61 -5.64
N ASN A 133 -16.38 -5.33 -6.06
CA ASN A 133 -17.56 -4.46 -6.04
C ASN A 133 -18.16 -4.23 -4.64
N LYS A 134 -17.37 -4.45 -3.61
CA LYS A 134 -17.70 -4.26 -2.21
C LYS A 134 -16.46 -3.81 -1.45
N ASN A 135 -16.64 -3.11 -0.34
CA ASN A 135 -15.54 -2.80 0.57
C ASN A 135 -15.02 -4.08 1.26
N VAL A 136 -13.90 -3.98 1.97
CA VAL A 136 -13.24 -5.12 2.63
C VAL A 136 -14.14 -5.87 3.63
N GLU A 137 -15.19 -5.25 4.15
CA GLU A 137 -16.18 -5.87 5.04
C GLU A 137 -17.41 -6.41 4.31
N GLY A 138 -17.45 -6.35 2.98
CA GLY A 138 -18.57 -6.80 2.16
C GLY A 138 -19.72 -5.79 2.02
N GLY A 139 -19.53 -4.57 2.52
CA GLY A 139 -20.45 -3.45 2.38
C GLY A 139 -20.28 -2.65 1.09
N THR A 140 -20.84 -1.45 1.06
CA THR A 140 -20.73 -0.53 -0.06
C THR A 140 -19.36 0.14 -0.09
N LEU A 141 -18.72 0.17 -1.25
CA LEU A 141 -17.50 0.97 -1.52
C LEU A 141 -17.81 2.44 -1.27
N ARG A 142 -17.01 3.12 -0.46
CA ARG A 142 -17.24 4.51 -0.11
C ARG A 142 -15.95 5.30 0.06
N VAL A 143 -15.68 6.19 -0.87
CA VAL A 143 -14.48 7.03 -0.88
C VAL A 143 -14.88 8.50 -0.85
N ASP A 144 -14.29 9.26 0.05
CA ASP A 144 -14.57 10.71 0.25
C ASP A 144 -16.09 11.01 0.33
N GLY A 145 -16.81 10.19 1.11
CA GLY A 145 -18.25 10.32 1.32
C GLY A 145 -19.14 9.89 0.13
N LYS A 146 -18.57 9.52 -1.01
CA LYS A 146 -19.29 9.06 -2.20
C LYS A 146 -19.33 7.54 -2.26
N SER A 147 -20.48 6.99 -2.64
CA SER A 147 -20.68 5.54 -2.84
C SER A 147 -20.40 5.16 -4.29
N TYR A 148 -19.82 3.96 -4.45
CA TYR A 148 -19.45 3.40 -5.75
C TYR A 148 -19.95 1.96 -5.88
N THR A 149 -20.21 1.52 -7.11
CA THR A 149 -20.70 0.18 -7.43
C THR A 149 -19.63 -0.73 -8.01
N THR A 150 -18.51 -0.16 -8.49
CA THR A 150 -17.43 -0.91 -9.13
C THR A 150 -16.11 -0.58 -8.45
N GLY A 151 -15.40 -1.62 -8.00
CA GLY A 151 -14.11 -1.46 -7.36
C GLY A 151 -13.68 -2.68 -6.56
N LEU A 152 -12.60 -2.52 -5.83
CA LEU A 152 -11.98 -3.54 -4.98
C LEU A 152 -11.90 -3.01 -3.56
N GLY A 153 -12.45 -3.74 -2.60
CA GLY A 153 -12.24 -3.48 -1.17
C GLY A 153 -11.02 -4.22 -0.67
N LEU A 154 -10.12 -3.49 -0.04
CA LEU A 154 -8.80 -3.92 0.40
C LEU A 154 -8.55 -3.47 1.84
N ASN A 155 -7.56 -4.07 2.51
CA ASN A 155 -7.03 -3.54 3.76
C ASN A 155 -5.50 -3.51 3.68
N ALA A 156 -4.88 -2.49 4.22
CA ALA A 156 -3.45 -2.49 4.39
C ALA A 156 -3.05 -3.46 5.53
N GLN A 157 -1.97 -4.15 5.44
CA GLN A 157 -1.01 -4.22 4.35
C GLN A 157 -1.41 -5.33 3.39
N CYS A 158 -1.55 -5.04 2.12
CA CYS A 158 -1.90 -6.08 1.15
C CYS A 158 -1.13 -5.94 -0.17
N THR A 159 -1.05 -7.06 -0.86
CA THR A 159 -0.52 -7.16 -2.23
C THR A 159 -1.48 -7.95 -3.08
N LEU A 160 -1.88 -7.37 -4.21
CA LEU A 160 -2.75 -7.97 -5.22
C LEU A 160 -2.00 -8.05 -6.55
N VAL A 161 -2.02 -9.20 -7.20
CA VAL A 161 -1.31 -9.45 -8.45
C VAL A 161 -2.26 -9.99 -9.50
N TYR A 162 -2.17 -9.43 -10.70
CA TYR A 162 -2.76 -9.96 -11.93
C TYR A 162 -1.65 -10.32 -12.90
N ASP A 163 -1.68 -11.51 -13.48
CA ASP A 163 -0.88 -11.84 -14.65
C ASP A 163 -1.56 -11.21 -15.87
N LEU A 164 -0.78 -10.52 -16.68
CA LEU A 164 -1.26 -9.95 -17.93
C LEU A 164 -0.92 -10.90 -19.09
N PRO A 165 -1.86 -11.20 -19.99
CA PRO A 165 -1.63 -12.15 -21.10
C PRO A 165 -0.45 -11.71 -21.96
N GLU A 166 0.33 -12.67 -22.46
CA GLU A 166 1.37 -12.39 -23.45
C GLU A 166 0.76 -11.74 -24.70
N GLY A 167 1.38 -10.67 -25.17
CA GLY A 167 0.90 -9.93 -26.33
C GLY A 167 -0.37 -9.10 -26.07
N HIS A 168 -0.74 -8.85 -24.81
CA HIS A 168 -1.84 -7.94 -24.52
C HIS A 168 -1.56 -6.55 -25.08
N ARG A 169 -2.63 -5.80 -25.36
CA ARG A 169 -2.56 -4.43 -25.89
C ARG A 169 -2.76 -3.36 -24.82
N PHE A 170 -2.78 -3.71 -23.53
CA PHE A 170 -2.93 -2.75 -22.45
C PHE A 170 -1.71 -1.83 -22.40
N THR A 171 -1.98 -0.54 -22.32
CA THR A 171 -0.98 0.53 -22.22
C THR A 171 -1.05 1.23 -20.87
N THR A 172 -2.24 1.30 -20.25
CA THR A 172 -2.45 2.09 -19.05
C THR A 172 -3.29 1.33 -18.03
N PHE A 173 -2.87 1.37 -16.78
CA PHE A 173 -3.72 1.07 -15.63
C PHE A 173 -4.23 2.39 -15.04
N ARG A 174 -5.53 2.46 -14.68
CA ARG A 174 -6.12 3.63 -14.03
C ARG A 174 -7.12 3.22 -12.96
N ALA A 175 -7.08 3.92 -11.82
CA ALA A 175 -8.04 3.76 -10.73
C ALA A 175 -8.11 5.01 -9.85
N LEU A 176 -9.23 5.23 -9.14
CA LEU A 176 -9.28 6.11 -7.99
C LEU A 176 -9.01 5.27 -6.73
N CYS A 177 -7.92 5.51 -6.04
CA CYS A 177 -7.64 4.89 -4.74
C CYS A 177 -8.02 5.84 -3.61
N GLY A 178 -8.60 5.30 -2.55
CA GLY A 178 -9.05 6.10 -1.43
C GLY A 178 -9.20 5.32 -0.14
N TYR A 179 -9.25 6.07 0.95
CA TYR A 179 -9.65 5.60 2.25
C TYR A 179 -11.15 5.25 2.23
N ASP A 180 -11.51 4.05 2.73
CA ASP A 180 -12.92 3.68 2.86
C ASP A 180 -13.58 4.41 4.02
N SER A 181 -14.39 5.43 3.71
CA SER A 181 -15.07 6.27 4.69
C SER A 181 -16.18 5.56 5.49
N SER A 182 -16.48 4.29 5.22
CA SER A 182 -17.34 3.48 6.10
C SER A 182 -16.70 3.23 7.47
N CYS A 183 -15.36 3.27 7.55
CA CYS A 183 -14.59 3.14 8.79
C CYS A 183 -14.83 4.29 9.78
N ASP A 184 -15.34 5.42 9.33
CA ASP A 184 -15.57 6.60 10.18
C ASP A 184 -16.53 6.35 11.34
N LYS A 185 -17.38 5.33 11.21
CA LYS A 185 -18.32 4.93 12.27
C LYS A 185 -17.67 4.11 13.37
N ASP A 186 -16.61 3.35 13.02
CA ASP A 186 -15.99 2.38 13.89
C ASP A 186 -14.86 2.99 14.71
N ASN A 187 -14.26 4.08 14.23
CA ASN A 187 -13.22 4.82 14.92
C ASN A 187 -13.39 6.34 14.81
N PRO A 188 -14.31 6.94 15.57
CA PRO A 188 -14.60 8.37 15.49
C PRO A 188 -13.45 9.28 15.98
N SER A 189 -12.38 8.72 16.55
CA SER A 189 -11.26 9.47 17.14
C SER A 189 -10.00 9.58 16.27
N GLN A 190 -10.00 9.03 15.07
CA GLN A 190 -8.89 9.16 14.10
C GLN A 190 -9.15 10.18 13.00
#